data_f764e50461d64d08be45031a45b3f9c5
#
_entry.id   f764e50461d64d08be45031a45b3f9c5
#
_cell.length_a   1.000
_cell.length_b   1.000
_cell.length_c   1.000
_cell.angle_alpha   90.00
_cell.angle_beta   90.00
_cell.angle_gamma   90.00
#
_symmetry.space_group_name_H-M   'P 1'
#
loop_
_entity.id
_entity.type
_entity.pdbx_description
1 polymer ?
#
loop_
_entity_poly.entity_id
_entity_poly.type
_entity_poly.pdbx_seq_one_letter_code
_entity_poly.pdbx_strand_id
1 'polypeptide(L)'
;MIPVHIEEKLRMFREETYEILKDKEQTQLKEKNQDGKVNLICTAQGELLIFSSPEKHVMSYLDGQRKGAAVCADKFLFKLDKESGAWDLHIMEFKKTIDTSVISKSQWQFTMGIYNARAIAGFLGIEMRDVYLYSGFRNDKLTANQTLIALRASNNRDAVKKLQQWKDNEYELWVDGVNRAFPHQKIQLDNEGNGSISI
;
A
#
# COMPACT_ATOMS: atom_id res chain seq x y z
N MET A 1 3.87 -22.99 -4.45
CA MET A 1 2.41 -23.32 -4.34
C MET A 1 1.96 -22.82 -2.97
N ILE A 2 0.88 -22.07 -2.94
CA ILE A 2 0.29 -21.61 -1.67
C ILE A 2 0.02 -22.82 -0.78
N PRO A 3 0.39 -22.77 0.52
CA PRO A 3 0.13 -23.88 1.44
C PRO A 3 -1.35 -24.24 1.54
N VAL A 4 -1.67 -25.54 1.57
CA VAL A 4 -3.05 -26.06 1.59
C VAL A 4 -3.88 -25.47 2.74
N HIS A 5 -3.29 -25.30 3.93
CA HIS A 5 -3.99 -24.72 5.07
C HIS A 5 -4.42 -23.25 4.86
N ILE A 6 -3.68 -22.50 4.02
CA ILE A 6 -4.06 -21.13 3.63
C ILE A 6 -5.21 -21.20 2.64
N GLU A 7 -5.15 -22.06 1.62
CA GLU A 7 -6.23 -22.23 0.65
C GLU A 7 -7.56 -22.64 1.32
N GLU A 8 -7.51 -23.50 2.32
CA GLU A 8 -8.70 -23.89 3.10
C GLU A 8 -9.30 -22.70 3.85
N LYS A 9 -8.46 -21.87 4.49
CA LYS A 9 -8.93 -20.68 5.22
C LYS A 9 -9.43 -19.58 4.28
N LEU A 10 -8.88 -19.45 3.07
CA LEU A 10 -9.35 -18.48 2.08
C LEU A 10 -10.81 -18.71 1.67
N ARG A 11 -11.33 -19.95 1.75
CA ARG A 11 -12.75 -20.25 1.50
C ARG A 11 -13.71 -19.55 2.49
N MET A 12 -13.21 -19.02 3.60
CA MET A 12 -13.99 -18.21 4.54
C MET A 12 -14.06 -16.73 4.16
N PHE A 13 -13.24 -16.30 3.21
CA PHE A 13 -13.31 -14.95 2.66
C PHE A 13 -14.31 -14.88 1.52
N ARG A 14 -14.83 -13.69 1.24
CA ARG A 14 -15.62 -13.44 0.04
C ARG A 14 -14.73 -13.54 -1.18
N GLU A 15 -15.12 -14.28 -2.20
CA GLU A 15 -14.32 -14.53 -3.40
C GLU A 15 -13.85 -13.24 -4.11
N GLU A 16 -14.69 -12.20 -4.09
CA GLU A 16 -14.38 -10.91 -4.70
C GLU A 16 -13.33 -10.07 -3.93
N THR A 17 -12.96 -10.48 -2.72
CA THR A 17 -12.02 -9.72 -1.85
C THR A 17 -10.57 -10.12 -2.03
N TYR A 18 -10.30 -11.26 -2.63
CA TYR A 18 -8.94 -11.73 -2.84
C TYR A 18 -8.75 -12.35 -4.23
N GLU A 19 -7.50 -12.46 -4.63
CA GLU A 19 -7.05 -13.09 -5.87
C GLU A 19 -5.71 -13.79 -5.63
N ILE A 20 -5.51 -14.93 -6.25
CA ILE A 20 -4.26 -15.69 -6.20
C ILE A 20 -3.61 -15.63 -7.59
N LEU A 21 -2.35 -15.22 -7.66
CA LEU A 21 -1.54 -15.28 -8.86
C LEU A 21 -0.38 -16.24 -8.68
N LYS A 22 -0.12 -17.02 -9.72
CA LYS A 22 1.07 -17.83 -9.85
C LYS A 22 2.19 -17.04 -10.53
N ASP A 23 3.39 -17.59 -10.49
CA ASP A 23 4.54 -16.99 -11.18
C ASP A 23 4.24 -16.63 -12.63
N LYS A 24 4.58 -15.38 -13.02
CA LYS A 24 4.35 -14.77 -14.34
C LYS A 24 2.89 -14.48 -14.71
N GLU A 25 1.92 -14.85 -13.89
CA GLU A 25 0.53 -14.42 -14.09
C GLU A 25 0.40 -12.92 -13.86
N GLN A 26 -0.62 -12.34 -14.47
CA GLN A 26 -0.90 -10.91 -14.43
C GLN A 26 -2.33 -10.65 -14.00
N THR A 27 -2.52 -9.58 -13.24
CA THR A 27 -3.83 -9.02 -12.94
C THR A 27 -3.85 -7.50 -13.08
N GLN A 28 -5.04 -6.93 -13.14
CA GLN A 28 -5.26 -5.49 -13.12
C GLN A 28 -5.68 -5.03 -11.73
N LEU A 29 -4.80 -4.29 -11.06
CA LEU A 29 -5.14 -3.61 -9.82
C LEU A 29 -5.89 -2.32 -10.18
N LYS A 30 -7.18 -2.28 -9.84
CA LYS A 30 -8.08 -1.17 -10.19
C LYS A 30 -8.47 -0.36 -8.96
N GLU A 31 -8.54 0.94 -9.15
CA GLU A 31 -9.20 1.87 -8.24
C GLU A 31 -10.28 2.61 -9.03
N LYS A 32 -11.54 2.57 -8.52
CA LYS A 32 -12.71 3.11 -9.23
C LYS A 32 -13.19 4.45 -8.71
N ASN A 33 -12.44 5.10 -7.82
CA ASN A 33 -12.86 6.39 -7.26
C ASN A 33 -13.03 7.47 -8.34
N GLN A 34 -14.05 8.32 -8.16
CA GLN A 34 -14.44 9.36 -9.11
C GLN A 34 -13.29 10.30 -9.53
N ASP A 35 -12.27 10.45 -8.69
CA ASP A 35 -11.13 11.34 -8.93
C ASP A 35 -9.88 10.65 -9.50
N GLY A 36 -9.86 9.31 -9.61
CA GLY A 36 -8.66 8.62 -10.03
C GLY A 36 -8.88 7.21 -10.54
N LYS A 37 -9.22 7.05 -11.82
CA LYS A 37 -9.13 5.72 -12.44
C LYS A 37 -7.68 5.26 -12.40
N VAL A 38 -7.41 4.13 -11.76
CA VAL A 38 -6.13 3.44 -11.81
C VAL A 38 -6.33 2.08 -12.45
N ASN A 39 -5.42 1.75 -13.33
CA ASN A 39 -5.36 0.48 -14.03
C ASN A 39 -3.89 0.03 -14.06
N LEU A 40 -3.42 -0.51 -12.94
CA LEU A 40 -2.04 -0.97 -12.78
C LEU A 40 -1.95 -2.46 -13.11
N ILE A 41 -1.21 -2.82 -14.14
CA ILE A 41 -0.91 -4.22 -14.47
C ILE A 41 0.15 -4.71 -13.48
N CYS A 42 -0.21 -5.69 -12.66
CA CYS A 42 0.69 -6.36 -11.73
C CYS A 42 1.09 -7.72 -12.30
N THR A 43 2.40 -7.94 -12.47
CA THR A 43 2.97 -9.24 -12.87
C THR A 43 3.59 -9.91 -11.66
N ALA A 44 3.17 -11.12 -11.35
CA ALA A 44 3.71 -11.90 -10.26
C ALA A 44 5.12 -12.45 -10.58
N GLN A 45 6.07 -12.22 -9.67
CA GLN A 45 7.39 -12.88 -9.67
C GLN A 45 7.44 -13.90 -8.54
N GLY A 46 6.66 -14.96 -8.68
CA GLY A 46 6.38 -15.95 -7.66
C GLY A 46 4.89 -16.05 -7.37
N GLU A 47 4.53 -16.53 -6.20
CA GLU A 47 3.14 -16.66 -5.79
C GLU A 47 2.69 -15.45 -5.00
N LEU A 48 1.62 -14.82 -5.44
CA LEU A 48 1.02 -13.66 -4.80
C LEU A 48 -0.40 -13.98 -4.33
N LEU A 49 -0.72 -13.54 -3.13
CA LEU A 49 -2.08 -13.48 -2.61
C LEU A 49 -2.45 -12.00 -2.46
N ILE A 50 -3.41 -11.54 -3.23
CA ILE A 50 -3.80 -10.14 -3.32
C ILE A 50 -5.13 -9.93 -2.62
N PHE A 51 -5.20 -8.96 -1.73
CA PHE A 51 -6.45 -8.50 -1.11
C PHE A 51 -6.75 -7.06 -1.53
N SER A 52 -8.01 -6.81 -1.83
CA SER A 52 -8.55 -5.46 -1.97
C SER A 52 -9.05 -4.96 -0.62
N SER A 53 -8.73 -3.71 -0.28
CA SER A 53 -9.30 -3.09 0.92
C SER A 53 -10.82 -3.01 0.81
N PRO A 54 -11.57 -3.34 1.85
CA PRO A 54 -13.01 -3.10 1.87
C PRO A 54 -13.28 -1.58 1.83
N GLU A 55 -14.25 -1.17 1.03
CA GLU A 55 -14.55 0.24 0.75
C GLU A 55 -14.96 1.06 1.98
N LYS A 56 -15.41 0.40 3.05
CA LYS A 56 -15.87 1.07 4.27
C LYS A 56 -15.55 0.23 5.50
N HIS A 57 -14.98 0.86 6.52
CA HIS A 57 -14.76 0.29 7.85
C HIS A 57 -13.83 -0.93 7.86
N VAL A 58 -12.58 -0.63 7.82
CA VAL A 58 -11.52 -1.62 7.81
C VAL A 58 -11.56 -2.55 9.03
N MET A 59 -11.88 -2.03 10.20
CA MET A 59 -12.06 -2.82 11.42
C MET A 59 -13.29 -2.32 12.17
N SER A 60 -14.33 -3.14 12.23
CA SER A 60 -15.66 -2.76 12.76
C SER A 60 -15.67 -2.35 14.25
N TYR A 61 -14.65 -2.73 15.00
CA TYR A 61 -14.48 -2.38 16.41
C TYR A 61 -13.72 -1.08 16.64
N LEU A 62 -13.22 -0.42 15.60
CA LEU A 62 -12.58 0.88 15.72
C LEU A 62 -13.62 2.01 15.61
N ASP A 63 -13.43 3.06 16.42
CA ASP A 63 -14.21 4.29 16.28
C ASP A 63 -13.77 5.03 15.01
N GLY A 64 -14.58 4.96 13.96
CA GLY A 64 -14.31 5.58 12.66
C GLY A 64 -14.23 7.12 12.70
N GLN A 65 -14.63 7.77 13.80
CA GLN A 65 -14.48 9.22 13.99
C GLN A 65 -13.07 9.59 14.47
N ARG A 66 -12.31 8.64 14.97
CA ARG A 66 -10.92 8.89 15.37
C ARG A 66 -10.02 9.02 14.16
N LYS A 67 -9.10 9.99 14.23
CA LYS A 67 -8.15 10.27 13.14
C LYS A 67 -7.37 9.00 12.76
N GLY A 68 -7.46 8.62 11.49
CA GLY A 68 -6.76 7.46 10.95
C GLY A 68 -7.52 6.14 11.08
N ALA A 69 -8.50 5.99 11.98
CA ALA A 69 -9.15 4.71 12.23
C ALA A 69 -10.03 4.19 11.08
N ALA A 70 -10.59 5.10 10.27
CA ALA A 70 -11.47 4.76 9.14
C ALA A 70 -10.77 4.80 7.77
N VAL A 71 -9.44 4.84 7.74
CA VAL A 71 -8.66 4.85 6.49
C VAL A 71 -7.87 3.56 6.34
N CYS A 72 -7.61 3.16 5.11
CA CYS A 72 -6.76 2.03 4.79
C CYS A 72 -6.12 2.23 3.42
N ALA A 73 -5.05 1.52 3.15
CA ALA A 73 -4.48 1.45 1.82
C ALA A 73 -5.34 0.61 0.88
N ASP A 74 -5.21 0.83 -0.42
CA ASP A 74 -6.11 0.26 -1.43
C ASP A 74 -5.90 -1.25 -1.65
N LYS A 75 -4.65 -1.73 -1.59
CA LYS A 75 -4.30 -3.12 -1.87
C LYS A 75 -3.24 -3.66 -0.91
N PHE A 76 -3.37 -4.95 -0.58
CA PHE A 76 -2.39 -5.76 0.15
C PHE A 76 -1.99 -6.95 -0.69
N LEU A 77 -0.70 -7.13 -0.95
CA LEU A 77 -0.19 -8.27 -1.68
C LEU A 77 0.79 -9.01 -0.78
N PHE A 78 0.54 -10.29 -0.55
CA PHE A 78 1.44 -11.18 0.18
C PHE A 78 2.20 -12.01 -0.85
N LYS A 79 3.51 -11.84 -0.91
CA LYS A 79 4.41 -12.59 -1.79
C LYS A 79 5.10 -13.69 -1.01
N LEU A 80 4.90 -14.93 -1.44
CA LEU A 80 5.55 -16.08 -0.83
C LEU A 80 7.02 -16.17 -1.26
N ASP A 81 7.91 -16.13 -0.30
CA ASP A 81 9.29 -16.56 -0.49
C ASP A 81 9.37 -18.09 -0.34
N LYS A 82 9.62 -18.76 -1.45
CA LYS A 82 9.63 -20.23 -1.51
C LYS A 82 10.80 -20.87 -0.74
N GLU A 83 11.89 -20.12 -0.54
CA GLU A 83 13.07 -20.64 0.14
C GLU A 83 12.87 -20.66 1.66
N SER A 84 12.36 -19.56 2.21
CA SER A 84 12.12 -19.43 3.66
C SER A 84 10.73 -19.89 4.10
N GLY A 85 9.75 -19.91 3.20
CA GLY A 85 8.34 -20.11 3.51
C GLY A 85 7.66 -18.91 4.14
N ALA A 86 8.39 -17.82 4.37
CA ALA A 86 7.86 -16.55 4.88
C ALA A 86 7.23 -15.71 3.76
N TRP A 87 6.48 -14.70 4.15
CA TRP A 87 5.78 -13.84 3.22
C TRP A 87 6.19 -12.38 3.36
N ASP A 88 6.47 -11.73 2.24
CA ASP A 88 6.65 -10.29 2.18
C ASP A 88 5.31 -9.61 1.92
N LEU A 89 5.06 -8.53 2.65
CA LEU A 89 3.86 -7.72 2.50
C LEU A 89 4.15 -6.50 1.63
N HIS A 90 3.41 -6.36 0.55
CA HIS A 90 3.43 -5.19 -0.33
C HIS A 90 2.11 -4.44 -0.19
N ILE A 91 2.15 -3.18 0.22
CA ILE A 91 0.96 -2.34 0.42
C ILE A 91 0.94 -1.24 -0.62
N MET A 92 -0.17 -1.11 -1.34
CA MET A 92 -0.33 -0.10 -2.39
C MET A 92 -1.41 0.90 -2.05
N GLU A 93 -1.09 2.15 -2.32
CA GLU A 93 -2.02 3.29 -2.22
C GLU A 93 -2.00 4.07 -3.53
N PHE A 94 -3.17 4.40 -4.06
CA PHE A 94 -3.32 5.09 -5.33
C PHE A 94 -3.79 6.53 -5.12
N LYS A 95 -3.16 7.46 -5.85
CA LYS A 95 -3.46 8.90 -5.78
C LYS A 95 -3.45 9.53 -7.17
N LYS A 96 -4.36 10.47 -7.41
CA LYS A 96 -4.31 11.28 -8.63
C LYS A 96 -3.09 12.19 -8.63
N THR A 97 -2.85 12.86 -7.51
CA THR A 97 -1.78 13.85 -7.37
C THR A 97 -1.12 13.68 -6.00
N ILE A 98 0.19 13.74 -5.97
CA ILE A 98 0.98 13.75 -4.74
C ILE A 98 1.36 15.19 -4.37
N ASP A 99 1.05 15.57 -3.14
CA ASP A 99 1.48 16.79 -2.47
C ASP A 99 1.74 16.51 -0.97
N THR A 100 2.15 17.52 -0.20
CA THR A 100 2.48 17.35 1.22
C THR A 100 1.30 16.90 2.07
N SER A 101 0.08 17.29 1.74
CA SER A 101 -1.13 16.90 2.46
C SER A 101 -1.47 15.44 2.20
N VAL A 102 -1.30 15.01 0.96
CA VAL A 102 -1.52 13.62 0.53
C VAL A 102 -0.53 12.67 1.22
N ILE A 103 0.75 13.05 1.34
CA ILE A 103 1.74 12.22 2.08
C ILE A 103 1.28 11.98 3.52
N SER A 104 0.81 13.02 4.21
CA SER A 104 0.31 12.88 5.59
C SER A 104 -0.88 11.93 5.70
N LYS A 105 -1.79 11.97 4.72
CA LYS A 105 -2.92 11.04 4.64
C LYS A 105 -2.44 9.62 4.34
N SER A 106 -1.52 9.46 3.40
CA SER A 106 -0.97 8.15 3.03
C SER A 106 -0.22 7.47 4.18
N GLN A 107 0.45 8.23 5.06
CA GLN A 107 1.06 7.65 6.27
C GLN A 107 0.02 6.92 7.13
N TRP A 108 -1.16 7.51 7.36
CA TRP A 108 -2.24 6.84 8.07
C TRP A 108 -2.80 5.64 7.31
N GLN A 109 -2.95 5.76 5.99
CA GLN A 109 -3.44 4.67 5.15
C GLN A 109 -2.49 3.49 5.16
N PHE A 110 -1.18 3.72 5.06
CA PHE A 110 -0.17 2.66 5.17
C PHE A 110 -0.13 2.05 6.57
N THR A 111 -0.17 2.87 7.64
CA THR A 111 -0.19 2.36 9.02
C THR A 111 -1.37 1.43 9.24
N MET A 112 -2.57 1.85 8.87
CA MET A 112 -3.77 1.04 9.01
C MET A 112 -3.76 -0.15 8.03
N GLY A 113 -3.13 0.00 6.86
CA GLY A 113 -2.87 -1.08 5.93
C GLY A 113 -2.04 -2.20 6.55
N ILE A 114 -0.98 -1.85 7.28
CA ILE A 114 -0.15 -2.85 8.00
C ILE A 114 -0.98 -3.60 9.03
N TYR A 115 -1.79 -2.91 9.85
CA TYR A 115 -2.62 -3.57 10.86
C TYR A 115 -3.69 -4.48 10.25
N ASN A 116 -4.32 -4.06 9.14
CA ASN A 116 -5.28 -4.90 8.42
C ASN A 116 -4.63 -6.13 7.81
N ALA A 117 -3.49 -5.95 7.15
CA ALA A 117 -2.74 -7.06 6.59
C ALA A 117 -2.30 -8.04 7.68
N ARG A 118 -1.89 -7.56 8.86
CA ARG A 118 -1.57 -8.42 10.01
C ARG A 118 -2.78 -9.20 10.52
N ALA A 119 -3.97 -8.63 10.53
CA ALA A 119 -5.18 -9.33 10.90
C ALA A 119 -5.50 -10.46 9.91
N ILE A 120 -5.39 -10.19 8.61
CA ILE A 120 -5.54 -11.19 7.55
C ILE A 120 -4.47 -12.28 7.69
N ALA A 121 -3.20 -11.89 7.83
CA ALA A 121 -2.07 -12.81 7.98
C ALA A 121 -2.24 -13.72 9.20
N GLY A 122 -2.63 -13.16 10.36
CA GLY A 122 -2.90 -13.91 11.59
C GLY A 122 -4.02 -14.93 11.41
N PHE A 123 -5.11 -14.56 10.73
CA PHE A 123 -6.20 -15.50 10.43
C PHE A 123 -5.73 -16.63 9.50
N LEU A 124 -4.98 -16.31 8.46
CA LEU A 124 -4.47 -17.29 7.49
C LEU A 124 -3.33 -18.16 8.05
N GLY A 125 -2.63 -17.70 9.09
CA GLY A 125 -1.42 -18.35 9.60
C GLY A 125 -0.19 -18.02 8.73
N ILE A 126 -0.17 -16.83 8.15
CA ILE A 126 0.94 -16.30 7.35
C ILE A 126 1.99 -15.71 8.29
N GLU A 127 3.23 -16.15 8.17
CA GLU A 127 4.39 -15.51 8.81
C GLU A 127 4.90 -14.38 7.92
N MET A 128 4.71 -13.13 8.36
CA MET A 128 5.16 -11.96 7.63
C MET A 128 6.60 -11.62 8.00
N ARG A 129 7.44 -11.38 6.99
CA ARG A 129 8.85 -10.98 7.12
C ARG A 129 9.01 -9.47 6.92
N ASP A 130 8.97 -9.02 5.70
CA ASP A 130 9.23 -7.63 5.32
C ASP A 130 7.98 -6.91 4.82
N VAL A 131 7.99 -5.58 4.93
CA VAL A 131 6.90 -4.72 4.46
C VAL A 131 7.45 -3.69 3.48
N TYR A 132 6.84 -3.63 2.29
CA TYR A 132 7.16 -2.70 1.21
C TYR A 132 5.95 -1.84 0.88
N LEU A 133 6.15 -0.53 0.76
CA LEU A 133 5.09 0.43 0.49
C LEU A 133 5.18 0.92 -0.95
N TYR A 134 4.03 1.18 -1.58
CA TYR A 134 3.94 1.64 -2.95
C TYR A 134 2.93 2.76 -3.08
N SER A 135 3.32 3.85 -3.75
CA SER A 135 2.38 4.90 -4.17
C SER A 135 2.29 4.93 -5.68
N GLY A 136 1.10 4.60 -6.21
CA GLY A 136 0.77 4.79 -7.63
C GLY A 136 0.13 6.17 -7.83
N PHE A 137 0.64 6.99 -8.76
CA PHE A 137 0.15 8.36 -8.96
C PHE A 137 0.35 8.85 -10.39
N ARG A 138 -0.46 9.83 -10.81
CA ARG A 138 -0.33 10.47 -12.12
C ARG A 138 0.52 11.72 -12.07
N ASN A 139 0.34 12.56 -11.07
CA ASN A 139 1.01 13.85 -10.95
C ASN A 139 1.79 13.94 -9.65
N ASP A 140 3.04 14.38 -9.75
CA ASP A 140 3.89 14.67 -8.60
C ASP A 140 4.19 16.18 -8.53
N LYS A 141 3.57 16.84 -7.54
CA LYS A 141 3.81 18.26 -7.24
C LYS A 141 5.01 18.47 -6.30
N LEU A 142 5.54 17.43 -5.71
CA LEU A 142 6.65 17.53 -4.75
C LEU A 142 8.02 17.64 -5.41
N THR A 143 8.18 17.05 -6.59
CA THR A 143 9.45 17.13 -7.34
C THR A 143 9.64 18.44 -8.08
N ALA A 144 8.59 19.29 -8.19
CA ALA A 144 8.71 20.60 -8.78
C ALA A 144 9.65 21.50 -7.94
N ASN A 145 10.70 22.05 -8.56
CA ASN A 145 11.71 22.88 -7.89
C ASN A 145 11.12 24.05 -7.08
N GLN A 146 10.03 24.64 -7.56
CA GLN A 146 9.34 25.73 -6.86
C GLN A 146 8.76 25.30 -5.52
N THR A 147 8.23 24.10 -5.42
CA THR A 147 7.68 23.55 -4.16
C THR A 147 8.77 23.36 -3.12
N LEU A 148 9.95 22.91 -3.52
CA LEU A 148 11.12 22.74 -2.64
C LEU A 148 11.59 24.08 -2.05
N ILE A 149 11.67 25.12 -2.88
CA ILE A 149 12.11 26.46 -2.45
C ILE A 149 11.08 27.05 -1.49
N ALA A 150 9.79 26.98 -1.83
CA ALA A 150 8.71 27.50 -1.00
C ALA A 150 8.62 26.80 0.36
N LEU A 151 8.79 25.49 0.41
CA LEU A 151 8.76 24.71 1.67
C LEU A 151 9.96 25.03 2.57
N ARG A 152 11.15 25.21 2.01
CA ARG A 152 12.33 25.62 2.77
C ARG A 152 12.17 27.03 3.34
N ALA A 153 11.58 27.95 2.56
CA ALA A 153 11.34 29.34 2.98
C ALA A 153 10.23 29.45 4.05
N SER A 154 9.29 28.50 4.11
CA SER A 154 8.17 28.51 5.04
C SER A 154 8.48 28.08 6.47
N ASN A 155 9.72 27.69 6.80
CA ASN A 155 10.12 27.10 8.08
C ASN A 155 9.27 25.88 8.52
N ASN A 156 8.54 25.24 7.60
CA ASN A 156 7.70 24.08 7.89
C ASN A 156 8.54 22.81 7.91
N ARG A 157 9.14 22.51 9.07
CA ARG A 157 10.02 21.35 9.27
C ARG A 157 9.34 20.02 8.95
N ASP A 158 8.06 19.87 9.28
CA ASP A 158 7.31 18.65 9.00
C ASP A 158 7.14 18.41 7.50
N ALA A 159 6.79 19.45 6.74
CA ALA A 159 6.67 19.36 5.29
C ALA A 159 8.02 19.07 4.62
N VAL A 160 9.11 19.66 5.12
CA VAL A 160 10.47 19.37 4.62
C VAL A 160 10.86 17.91 4.90
N LYS A 161 10.58 17.40 6.10
CA LYS A 161 10.83 16.01 6.46
C LYS A 161 10.07 15.04 5.55
N LYS A 162 8.77 15.26 5.31
CA LYS A 162 7.95 14.44 4.42
C LYS A 162 8.46 14.44 2.98
N LEU A 163 8.88 15.61 2.50
CA LEU A 163 9.48 15.71 1.18
C LEU A 163 10.80 14.93 1.09
N GLN A 164 11.61 14.95 2.15
CA GLN A 164 12.85 14.18 2.18
C GLN A 164 12.55 12.68 2.15
N GLN A 165 11.62 12.19 2.97
CA GLN A 165 11.17 10.80 2.95
C GLN A 165 10.67 10.37 1.57
N TRP A 166 9.88 11.24 0.92
CA TRP A 166 9.42 10.99 -0.46
C TRP A 166 10.60 10.86 -1.44
N LYS A 167 11.64 11.71 -1.31
CA LYS A 167 12.82 11.65 -2.16
C LYS A 167 13.66 10.42 -1.92
N ASP A 168 13.84 10.06 -0.66
CA ASP A 168 14.69 8.95 -0.24
C ASP A 168 14.04 7.58 -0.45
N ASN A 169 12.79 7.56 -0.97
CA ASN A 169 12.00 6.34 -1.13
C ASN A 169 11.78 5.60 0.19
N GLU A 170 11.46 6.34 1.23
CA GLU A 170 11.14 5.82 2.55
C GLU A 170 9.89 6.47 3.11
N TYR A 171 9.17 5.74 3.96
CA TYR A 171 8.11 6.29 4.80
C TYR A 171 8.39 5.95 6.27
N GLU A 172 8.46 6.96 7.13
CA GLU A 172 8.38 6.73 8.56
C GLU A 172 6.92 6.60 8.98
N LEU A 173 6.59 5.47 9.58
CA LEU A 173 5.25 5.18 10.10
C LEU A 173 5.33 4.88 11.59
N TRP A 174 4.30 5.30 12.32
CA TRP A 174 4.12 4.94 13.72
C TRP A 174 3.40 3.59 13.80
N VAL A 175 4.15 2.52 14.05
CA VAL A 175 3.65 1.15 14.12
C VAL A 175 4.15 0.50 15.42
N ASP A 176 3.27 -0.16 16.14
CA ASP A 176 3.57 -0.83 17.42
C ASP A 176 4.18 0.11 18.49
N GLY A 177 3.74 1.38 18.52
CA GLY A 177 4.23 2.36 19.49
C GLY A 177 5.62 2.91 19.19
N VAL A 178 6.19 2.65 18.03
CA VAL A 178 7.50 3.15 17.60
C VAL A 178 7.48 3.68 16.17
N ASN A 179 8.35 4.66 15.89
CA ASN A 179 8.60 5.08 14.50
C ASN A 179 9.52 4.07 13.83
N ARG A 180 9.09 3.60 12.65
CA ARG A 180 9.88 2.72 11.78
C ARG A 180 9.91 3.27 10.37
N ALA A 181 11.08 3.21 9.73
CA ALA A 181 11.24 3.48 8.31
C ALA A 181 10.89 2.22 7.50
N PHE A 182 10.10 2.41 6.45
CA PHE A 182 9.72 1.36 5.52
C PHE A 182 10.16 1.74 4.10
N PRO A 183 10.70 0.79 3.32
CA PRO A 183 11.00 1.00 1.91
C PRO A 183 9.74 1.42 1.15
N HIS A 184 9.87 2.42 0.29
CA HIS A 184 8.77 2.95 -0.49
C HIS A 184 9.14 3.06 -1.96
N GLN A 185 8.29 2.57 -2.83
CA GLN A 185 8.44 2.68 -4.27
C GLN A 185 7.36 3.58 -4.88
N LYS A 186 7.78 4.45 -5.78
CA LYS A 186 6.91 5.32 -6.56
C LYS A 186 6.58 4.67 -7.89
N ILE A 187 5.29 4.60 -8.24
CA ILE A 187 4.80 4.08 -9.50
C ILE A 187 4.15 5.23 -10.26
N GLN A 188 4.88 5.77 -11.23
CA GLN A 188 4.32 6.80 -12.10
C GLN A 188 3.34 6.16 -13.07
N LEU A 189 2.10 6.64 -13.03
CA LEU A 189 1.04 6.26 -13.97
C LEU A 189 0.93 7.31 -15.09
N ASP A 190 0.43 6.90 -16.24
CA ASP A 190 0.12 7.83 -17.32
C ASP A 190 -1.10 8.73 -16.99
N ASN A 191 -1.45 9.64 -17.89
CA ASN A 191 -2.57 10.56 -17.69
C ASN A 191 -3.92 9.85 -17.60
N GLU A 192 -4.05 8.65 -18.13
CA GLU A 192 -5.25 7.81 -18.08
C GLU A 192 -5.28 6.91 -16.84
N GLY A 193 -4.17 6.85 -16.09
CA GLY A 193 -4.02 6.05 -14.88
C GLY A 193 -3.49 4.65 -15.12
N ASN A 194 -2.92 4.38 -16.29
CA ASN A 194 -2.32 3.09 -16.59
C ASN A 194 -0.85 3.04 -16.13
N GLY A 195 -0.41 1.84 -15.78
CA GLY A 195 0.97 1.57 -15.40
C GLY A 195 1.22 0.08 -15.28
N SER A 196 2.44 -0.29 -14.94
CA SER A 196 2.81 -1.68 -14.69
C SER A 196 3.82 -1.82 -13.57
N ILE A 197 3.77 -2.94 -12.87
CA ILE A 197 4.73 -3.33 -11.83
C ILE A 197 4.93 -4.84 -11.84
N SER A 198 6.10 -5.26 -11.40
CA SER A 198 6.40 -6.67 -11.10
C SER A 198 6.72 -6.83 -9.61
N ILE A 199 6.09 -7.77 -8.95
CA ILE A 199 6.24 -8.07 -7.53
C ILE A 199 6.56 -9.54 -7.31
#